data_b5307c7a0b71d4c4ec5c95d2b21ae983
#
_entry.id   b5307c7a0b71d4c4ec5c95d2b21ae983
#
_cell.length_a   1.000
_cell.length_b   1.000
_cell.length_c   1.000
_cell.angle_alpha   90.00
_cell.angle_beta   90.00
_cell.angle_gamma   90.00
#
_symmetry.space_group_name_H-M   'P 1'
#
loop_
_entity.id
_entity.type
_entity.pdbx_description
1 polymer ?
#
loop_
_entity_poly.entity_id
_entity_poly.type
_entity_poly.pdbx_seq_one_letter_code
_entity_poly.pdbx_strand_id
1 'polypeptide(L)'
;MVLVSIVVPIYKVEKYLSRCVQSLLNQTLKDIEIILVDDGSPDKCPEMCEDYLKVDKRIKVVHKENGGLSSARNAGINVATGKYIGFVDSDDSILPTMYEELYNVINKYNCDFAMSDYERIMRDGRENLKSLNIAKGYYDKNRIIKEIYPELIMGRNLDYGPLLSVWHCLYNSNFLRQYNLRFDEE
;
A
#
# COMPACT_ATOMS: atom_id res chain seq x y z
N MET A 1 -1.25 0.64 20.59
CA MET A 1 -0.26 1.40 19.76
C MET A 1 -0.50 0.98 18.32
N VAL A 2 -0.59 1.91 17.37
CA VAL A 2 -0.78 1.56 15.95
C VAL A 2 0.54 1.02 15.39
N LEU A 3 0.51 -0.20 14.87
CA LEU A 3 1.68 -0.82 14.23
C LEU A 3 1.77 -0.43 12.75
N VAL A 4 0.66 -0.50 12.02
CA VAL A 4 0.63 -0.22 10.58
C VAL A 4 -0.44 0.81 10.26
N SER A 5 -0.05 1.86 9.53
CA SER A 5 -0.97 2.78 8.86
C SER A 5 -1.14 2.32 7.41
N ILE A 6 -2.38 2.08 6.98
CA ILE A 6 -2.68 1.67 5.61
C ILE A 6 -3.34 2.85 4.91
N VAL A 7 -2.65 3.43 3.93
CA VAL A 7 -3.13 4.56 3.14
C VAL A 7 -3.84 4.07 1.89
N VAL A 8 -5.07 4.52 1.69
CA VAL A 8 -5.93 4.16 0.55
C VAL A 8 -6.29 5.44 -0.21
N PRO A 9 -5.62 5.76 -1.32
CA PRO A 9 -6.00 6.87 -2.18
C PRO A 9 -7.28 6.53 -2.95
N ILE A 10 -8.24 7.46 -2.96
CA ILE A 10 -9.59 7.23 -3.50
C ILE A 10 -9.94 8.34 -4.49
N TYR A 11 -10.27 7.96 -5.74
CA TYR A 11 -10.81 8.87 -6.74
C TYR A 11 -11.63 8.13 -7.80
N LYS A 12 -12.95 8.39 -7.87
CA LYS A 12 -13.88 7.78 -8.85
C LYS A 12 -13.90 6.24 -8.85
N VAL A 13 -13.95 5.61 -7.68
CA VAL A 13 -13.87 4.15 -7.53
C VAL A 13 -15.07 3.55 -6.76
N GLU A 14 -16.21 4.20 -6.74
CA GLU A 14 -17.40 3.77 -5.97
C GLU A 14 -17.77 2.29 -6.16
N LYS A 15 -17.50 1.73 -7.35
CA LYS A 15 -17.81 0.33 -7.68
C LYS A 15 -16.88 -0.69 -6.97
N TYR A 16 -15.69 -0.27 -6.58
CA TYR A 16 -14.62 -1.14 -6.07
C TYR A 16 -14.33 -0.90 -4.59
N LEU A 17 -14.58 0.34 -4.10
CA LEU A 17 -14.20 0.80 -2.78
C LEU A 17 -14.69 -0.14 -1.67
N SER A 18 -15.92 -0.66 -1.75
CA SER A 18 -16.45 -1.57 -0.74
C SER A 18 -15.64 -2.85 -0.61
N ARG A 19 -15.22 -3.45 -1.73
CA ARG A 19 -14.40 -4.65 -1.73
C ARG A 19 -13.02 -4.37 -1.11
N CYS A 20 -12.41 -3.26 -1.48
CA CYS A 20 -11.14 -2.82 -0.93
C CYS A 20 -11.22 -2.67 0.60
N VAL A 21 -12.14 -1.83 1.10
CA VAL A 21 -12.26 -1.55 2.54
C VAL A 21 -12.60 -2.82 3.32
N GLN A 22 -13.47 -3.69 2.83
CA GLN A 22 -13.76 -4.97 3.49
C GLN A 22 -12.52 -5.85 3.63
N SER A 23 -11.64 -5.90 2.63
CA SER A 23 -10.38 -6.65 2.71
C SER A 23 -9.43 -6.10 3.78
N LEU A 24 -9.44 -4.79 4.00
CA LEU A 24 -8.68 -4.11 5.06
C LEU A 24 -9.25 -4.36 6.45
N LEU A 25 -10.57 -4.31 6.60
CA LEU A 25 -11.24 -4.60 7.87
C LEU A 25 -11.03 -6.04 8.34
N ASN A 26 -10.86 -6.97 7.39
CA ASN A 26 -10.65 -8.39 7.63
C ASN A 26 -9.19 -8.77 7.92
N GLN A 27 -8.26 -7.83 7.99
CA GLN A 27 -6.87 -8.14 8.30
C GLN A 27 -6.73 -8.85 9.66
N THR A 28 -5.85 -9.86 9.74
CA THR A 28 -5.53 -10.60 10.97
C THR A 28 -4.76 -9.74 11.95
N LEU A 29 -3.85 -8.88 11.48
CA LEU A 29 -3.20 -7.85 12.29
C LEU A 29 -4.22 -6.79 12.71
N LYS A 30 -4.48 -6.66 14.02
CA LYS A 30 -5.53 -5.78 14.57
C LYS A 30 -5.04 -4.37 14.92
N ASP A 31 -3.76 -4.22 15.24
CA ASP A 31 -3.14 -2.94 15.60
C ASP A 31 -2.82 -2.10 14.36
N ILE A 32 -3.83 -1.88 13.54
CA ILE A 32 -3.76 -1.10 12.30
C ILE A 32 -4.66 0.13 12.37
N GLU A 33 -4.34 1.15 11.58
CA GLU A 33 -5.26 2.21 11.17
C GLU A 33 -5.39 2.21 9.65
N ILE A 34 -6.58 2.54 9.17
CA ILE A 34 -6.92 2.59 7.75
C ILE A 34 -7.24 4.05 7.41
N ILE A 35 -6.46 4.65 6.55
CA ILE A 35 -6.55 6.06 6.18
C ILE A 35 -7.13 6.15 4.77
N LEU A 36 -8.42 6.42 4.69
CA LEU A 36 -9.14 6.63 3.44
C LEU A 36 -8.91 8.09 3.01
N VAL A 37 -8.21 8.30 1.90
CA VAL A 37 -7.92 9.64 1.37
C VAL A 37 -8.74 9.86 0.13
N ASP A 38 -9.86 10.57 0.29
CA ASP A 38 -10.70 10.99 -0.82
C ASP A 38 -10.08 12.23 -1.49
N ASP A 39 -9.61 12.04 -2.71
CA ASP A 39 -8.95 13.06 -3.54
C ASP A 39 -9.97 13.85 -4.37
N GLY A 40 -11.04 14.34 -3.73
CA GLY A 40 -12.08 15.12 -4.36
C GLY A 40 -12.92 14.33 -5.36
N SER A 41 -13.33 13.12 -5.00
CA SER A 41 -14.14 12.25 -5.84
C SER A 41 -15.52 12.88 -6.13
N PRO A 42 -15.96 12.95 -7.40
CA PRO A 42 -17.28 13.48 -7.76
C PRO A 42 -18.40 12.44 -7.72
N ASP A 43 -18.09 11.18 -7.41
CA ASP A 43 -19.01 10.06 -7.26
C ASP A 43 -19.39 9.85 -5.77
N LYS A 44 -19.89 8.67 -5.39
CA LYS A 44 -20.33 8.36 -4.01
C LYS A 44 -19.18 8.05 -3.05
N CYS A 45 -17.93 8.07 -3.47
CA CYS A 45 -16.80 7.75 -2.61
C CYS A 45 -16.73 8.59 -1.33
N PRO A 46 -16.96 9.93 -1.35
CA PRO A 46 -16.94 10.73 -0.12
C PRO A 46 -17.94 10.24 0.93
N GLU A 47 -19.20 9.99 0.52
CA GLU A 47 -20.25 9.48 1.39
C GLU A 47 -19.90 8.09 1.96
N MET A 48 -19.38 7.21 1.10
CA MET A 48 -18.95 5.87 1.51
C MET A 48 -17.82 5.91 2.55
N CYS A 49 -16.86 6.83 2.42
CA CYS A 49 -15.78 7.01 3.39
C CYS A 49 -16.33 7.40 4.76
N GLU A 50 -17.28 8.36 4.80
CA GLU A 50 -17.93 8.79 6.04
C GLU A 50 -18.76 7.67 6.69
N ASP A 51 -19.39 6.81 5.90
CA ASP A 51 -20.11 5.66 6.43
C ASP A 51 -19.16 4.63 7.04
N TYR A 52 -18.02 4.34 6.43
CA TYR A 52 -17.02 3.46 7.00
C TYR A 52 -16.41 4.03 8.30
N LEU A 53 -16.18 5.33 8.38
CA LEU A 53 -15.70 6.00 9.59
C LEU A 53 -16.61 5.75 10.80
N LYS A 54 -17.93 5.66 10.58
CA LYS A 54 -18.92 5.37 11.64
C LYS A 54 -18.90 3.91 12.09
N VAL A 55 -18.46 2.99 11.22
CA VAL A 55 -18.55 1.54 11.44
C VAL A 55 -17.33 0.98 12.17
N ASP A 56 -16.14 1.49 11.89
CA ASP A 56 -14.90 0.96 12.48
C ASP A 56 -13.94 2.06 12.94
N LYS A 57 -13.62 2.04 14.23
CA LYS A 57 -12.75 3.04 14.89
C LYS A 57 -11.30 3.08 14.38
N ARG A 58 -10.88 2.06 13.61
CA ARG A 58 -9.56 2.03 12.97
C ARG A 58 -9.50 2.90 11.72
N ILE A 59 -10.66 3.32 11.19
CA ILE A 59 -10.75 4.14 9.99
C ILE A 59 -10.55 5.61 10.34
N LYS A 60 -9.78 6.29 9.51
CA LYS A 60 -9.66 7.75 9.43
C LYS A 60 -9.99 8.17 8.01
N VAL A 61 -10.61 9.33 7.86
CA VAL A 61 -10.95 9.90 6.55
C VAL A 61 -10.23 11.23 6.39
N VAL A 62 -9.68 11.44 5.20
CA VAL A 62 -9.10 12.72 4.77
C VAL A 62 -9.76 13.10 3.47
N HIS A 63 -10.52 14.21 3.45
CA HIS A 63 -11.03 14.81 2.22
C HIS A 63 -10.10 15.93 1.78
N LYS A 64 -9.77 15.98 0.49
CA LYS A 64 -8.97 17.05 -0.09
C LYS A 64 -9.45 17.39 -1.52
N GLU A 65 -9.07 18.54 -2.01
CA GLU A 65 -9.21 18.86 -3.42
C GLU A 65 -8.38 17.92 -4.28
N ASN A 66 -8.88 17.59 -5.48
CA ASN A 66 -8.18 16.66 -6.37
C ASN A 66 -6.78 17.19 -6.71
N GLY A 67 -5.78 16.38 -6.41
CA GLY A 67 -4.37 16.66 -6.69
C GLY A 67 -3.64 15.44 -7.26
N GLY A 68 -4.38 14.37 -7.56
CA GLY A 68 -3.84 13.15 -8.13
C GLY A 68 -3.29 12.15 -7.10
N LEU A 69 -2.92 10.99 -7.61
CA LEU A 69 -2.54 9.81 -6.81
C LEU A 69 -1.38 10.08 -5.84
N SER A 70 -0.34 10.77 -6.30
CA SER A 70 0.83 11.13 -5.49
C SER A 70 0.44 12.03 -4.32
N SER A 71 -0.36 13.06 -4.59
CA SER A 71 -0.86 14.01 -3.59
C SER A 71 -1.74 13.32 -2.54
N ALA A 72 -2.62 12.41 -2.98
CA ALA A 72 -3.45 11.62 -2.06
C ALA A 72 -2.60 10.71 -1.16
N ARG A 73 -1.59 10.02 -1.71
CA ARG A 73 -0.66 9.20 -0.92
C ARG A 73 0.11 10.04 0.09
N ASN A 74 0.61 11.22 -0.31
CA ASN A 74 1.31 12.15 0.57
C ASN A 74 0.41 12.67 1.71
N ALA A 75 -0.84 12.99 1.41
CA ALA A 75 -1.81 13.38 2.43
C ALA A 75 -2.01 12.26 3.47
N GLY A 76 -2.09 11.00 3.03
CA GLY A 76 -2.14 9.85 3.92
C GLY A 76 -0.89 9.68 4.79
N ILE A 77 0.32 9.84 4.21
CA ILE A 77 1.60 9.80 4.95
C ILE A 77 1.61 10.86 6.06
N ASN A 78 1.07 12.06 5.82
CA ASN A 78 1.10 13.16 6.77
C ASN A 78 0.27 12.89 8.04
N VAL A 79 -0.79 12.11 7.93
CA VAL A 79 -1.68 11.78 9.06
C VAL A 79 -1.42 10.40 9.67
N ALA A 80 -0.54 9.61 9.05
CA ALA A 80 -0.15 8.28 9.50
C ALA A 80 0.60 8.32 10.85
N THR A 81 0.17 7.47 11.79
CA THR A 81 0.77 7.37 13.14
C THR A 81 1.46 6.04 13.41
N GLY A 82 1.31 5.07 12.53
CA GLY A 82 1.88 3.74 12.65
C GLY A 82 3.40 3.71 12.56
N LYS A 83 3.98 2.70 13.19
CA LYS A 83 5.40 2.40 13.07
C LYS A 83 5.80 2.10 11.62
N TYR A 84 4.89 1.53 10.87
CA TYR A 84 5.05 1.20 9.45
C TYR A 84 3.91 1.81 8.64
N ILE A 85 4.15 2.06 7.35
CA ILE A 85 3.16 2.58 6.39
C ILE A 85 3.08 1.61 5.21
N GLY A 86 1.85 1.20 4.88
CA GLY A 86 1.51 0.49 3.64
C GLY A 86 0.54 1.31 2.80
N PHE A 87 0.44 0.97 1.53
CA PHE A 87 -0.50 1.55 0.57
C PHE A 87 -1.34 0.44 -0.04
N VAL A 88 -2.62 0.75 -0.34
CA VAL A 88 -3.50 -0.16 -1.10
C VAL A 88 -4.29 0.69 -2.07
N ASP A 89 -4.23 0.36 -3.34
CA ASP A 89 -5.01 1.05 -4.37
C ASP A 89 -6.50 0.66 -4.20
N SER A 90 -7.38 1.65 -4.28
CA SER A 90 -8.78 1.53 -3.86
C SER A 90 -9.66 0.63 -4.74
N ASP A 91 -9.15 0.19 -5.89
CA ASP A 91 -9.76 -0.81 -6.77
C ASP A 91 -9.23 -2.24 -6.57
N ASP A 92 -8.25 -2.42 -5.68
CA ASP A 92 -7.67 -3.71 -5.31
C ASP A 92 -8.28 -4.31 -4.04
N SER A 93 -7.87 -5.52 -3.70
CA SER A 93 -8.18 -6.21 -2.44
C SER A 93 -6.97 -7.01 -1.98
N ILE A 94 -6.81 -7.15 -0.68
CA ILE A 94 -5.66 -7.82 -0.08
C ILE A 94 -6.06 -9.08 0.69
N LEU A 95 -5.15 -10.04 0.77
CA LEU A 95 -5.35 -11.25 1.57
C LEU A 95 -5.41 -10.90 3.07
N PRO A 96 -6.20 -11.63 3.88
CA PRO A 96 -6.36 -11.33 5.30
C PRO A 96 -5.06 -11.31 6.11
N THR A 97 -4.05 -12.08 5.71
CA THR A 97 -2.76 -12.20 6.41
C THR A 97 -1.66 -11.27 5.91
N MET A 98 -1.90 -10.50 4.84
CA MET A 98 -0.87 -9.73 4.15
C MET A 98 -0.06 -8.84 5.10
N TYR A 99 -0.72 -7.98 5.87
CA TYR A 99 -0.01 -7.05 6.75
C TYR A 99 0.61 -7.74 7.98
N GLU A 100 0.05 -8.83 8.46
CA GLU A 100 0.66 -9.63 9.52
C GLU A 100 1.97 -10.28 9.05
N GLU A 101 1.97 -10.86 7.85
CA GLU A 101 3.17 -11.48 7.26
C GLU A 101 4.25 -10.44 6.96
N LEU A 102 3.91 -9.32 6.33
CA LEU A 102 4.85 -8.23 6.07
C LEU A 102 5.42 -7.64 7.37
N TYR A 103 4.56 -7.44 8.39
CA TYR A 103 4.99 -6.96 9.71
C TYR A 103 5.97 -7.95 10.38
N ASN A 104 5.68 -9.25 10.33
CA ASN A 104 6.55 -10.27 10.90
C ASN A 104 7.92 -10.28 10.23
N VAL A 105 7.95 -10.17 8.90
CA VAL A 105 9.21 -10.15 8.12
C VAL A 105 10.01 -8.87 8.43
N ILE A 106 9.41 -7.70 8.33
CA ILE A 106 10.10 -6.42 8.53
C ILE A 106 10.64 -6.29 9.96
N ASN A 107 9.88 -6.77 10.94
CA ASN A 107 10.29 -6.73 12.34
C ASN A 107 11.39 -7.77 12.65
N LYS A 108 11.29 -8.99 12.09
CA LYS A 108 12.28 -10.05 12.28
C LYS A 108 13.67 -9.63 11.78
N TYR A 109 13.74 -9.00 10.63
CA TYR A 109 14.99 -8.62 9.99
C TYR A 109 15.38 -7.16 10.22
N ASN A 110 14.55 -6.38 10.92
CA ASN A 110 14.73 -4.94 11.14
C ASN A 110 15.00 -4.18 9.83
N CYS A 111 14.18 -4.44 8.81
CA CYS A 111 14.34 -3.86 7.48
C CYS A 111 13.70 -2.47 7.38
N ASP A 112 14.14 -1.67 6.40
CA ASP A 112 13.51 -0.41 6.05
C ASP A 112 12.21 -0.60 5.28
N PHE A 113 12.10 -1.68 4.51
CA PHE A 113 10.85 -2.10 3.87
C PHE A 113 10.77 -3.62 3.67
N ALA A 114 9.55 -4.12 3.51
CA ALA A 114 9.24 -5.49 3.10
C ALA A 114 8.24 -5.45 1.94
N MET A 115 8.28 -6.46 1.08
CA MET A 115 7.39 -6.58 -0.08
C MET A 115 6.94 -8.01 -0.29
N SER A 116 5.78 -8.19 -0.92
CA SER A 116 5.19 -9.48 -1.26
C SER A 116 5.02 -9.64 -2.77
N ASP A 117 4.79 -10.87 -3.21
CA ASP A 117 4.20 -11.16 -4.52
C ASP A 117 2.72 -10.73 -4.54
N TYR A 118 2.09 -10.78 -5.70
CA TYR A 118 0.68 -10.45 -5.87
C TYR A 118 0.00 -11.36 -6.91
N GLU A 119 -1.33 -11.43 -6.84
CA GLU A 119 -2.15 -12.12 -7.82
C GLU A 119 -2.87 -11.11 -8.71
N ARG A 120 -2.86 -11.39 -10.01
CA ARG A 120 -3.63 -10.62 -10.98
C ARG A 120 -4.87 -11.39 -11.37
N ILE A 121 -6.03 -10.86 -11.02
CA ILE A 121 -7.31 -11.43 -11.43
C ILE A 121 -7.67 -10.89 -12.82
N MET A 122 -7.78 -11.80 -13.78
CA MET A 122 -8.13 -11.47 -15.16
C MET A 122 -9.65 -11.28 -15.30
N ARG A 123 -10.09 -10.59 -16.36
CA ARG A 123 -11.53 -10.36 -16.61
C ARG A 123 -12.36 -11.65 -16.75
N ASP A 124 -11.76 -12.74 -17.15
CA ASP A 124 -12.36 -14.07 -17.26
C ASP A 124 -12.32 -14.87 -15.94
N GLY A 125 -11.90 -14.23 -14.84
CA GLY A 125 -11.82 -14.83 -13.50
C GLY A 125 -10.58 -15.70 -13.27
N ARG A 126 -9.67 -15.85 -14.25
CA ARG A 126 -8.41 -16.57 -14.02
C ARG A 126 -7.51 -15.76 -13.13
N GLU A 127 -6.92 -16.44 -12.14
CA GLU A 127 -5.89 -15.90 -11.26
C GLU A 127 -4.51 -16.20 -11.85
N ASN A 128 -3.63 -15.22 -11.77
CA ASN A 128 -2.27 -15.37 -12.25
C ASN A 128 -1.32 -14.77 -11.20
N LEU A 129 -0.63 -15.65 -10.47
CA LEU A 129 0.39 -15.22 -9.51
C LEU A 129 1.51 -14.50 -10.27
N LYS A 130 1.78 -13.26 -9.87
CA LYS A 130 2.90 -12.45 -10.34
C LYS A 130 3.99 -12.48 -9.30
N SER A 131 5.01 -13.28 -9.58
CA SER A 131 6.26 -13.21 -8.84
C SER A 131 7.04 -11.99 -9.30
N LEU A 132 7.67 -11.33 -8.34
CA LEU A 132 8.57 -10.20 -8.60
C LEU A 132 9.89 -10.64 -9.27
N ASN A 133 10.06 -11.94 -9.51
CA ASN A 133 11.31 -12.55 -10.00
C ASN A 133 12.53 -12.25 -9.10
N ILE A 134 12.28 -11.85 -7.86
CA ILE A 134 13.28 -11.65 -6.83
C ILE A 134 13.22 -12.85 -5.90
N ALA A 135 14.35 -13.49 -5.64
CA ALA A 135 14.41 -14.62 -4.70
C ALA A 135 13.98 -14.17 -3.30
N LYS A 136 13.15 -15.00 -2.62
CA LYS A 136 12.73 -14.70 -1.25
C LYS A 136 13.93 -14.62 -0.32
N GLY A 137 14.01 -13.59 0.52
CA GLY A 137 15.07 -13.45 1.50
C GLY A 137 15.30 -12.01 1.95
N TYR A 138 16.33 -11.87 2.77
CA TYR A 138 16.83 -10.59 3.24
C TYR A 138 17.88 -10.04 2.28
N TYR A 139 17.74 -8.76 1.92
CA TYR A 139 18.65 -8.02 1.05
C TYR A 139 19.21 -6.82 1.80
N ASP A 140 20.52 -6.82 2.04
CA ASP A 140 21.23 -5.64 2.49
C ASP A 140 21.51 -4.69 1.32
N LYS A 141 22.04 -3.51 1.62
CA LYS A 141 22.35 -2.48 0.61
C LYS A 141 23.21 -3.01 -0.54
N ASN A 142 24.22 -3.82 -0.25
CA ASN A 142 25.13 -4.34 -1.27
C ASN A 142 24.45 -5.34 -2.20
N ARG A 143 23.61 -6.21 -1.65
CA ARG A 143 22.79 -7.13 -2.42
C ARG A 143 21.77 -6.40 -3.27
N ILE A 144 21.11 -5.36 -2.73
CA ILE A 144 20.17 -4.54 -3.50
C ILE A 144 20.86 -3.90 -4.69
N ILE A 145 22.05 -3.28 -4.50
CA ILE A 145 22.78 -2.65 -5.60
C ILE A 145 23.21 -3.67 -6.65
N LYS A 146 23.63 -4.85 -6.25
CA LYS A 146 24.16 -5.88 -7.16
C LYS A 146 23.08 -6.71 -7.84
N GLU A 147 22.02 -7.07 -7.12
CA GLU A 147 21.06 -8.09 -7.54
C GLU A 147 19.72 -7.48 -7.99
N ILE A 148 19.34 -6.29 -7.45
CA ILE A 148 18.04 -5.68 -7.72
C ILE A 148 18.15 -4.48 -8.67
N TYR A 149 19.07 -3.54 -8.41
CA TYR A 149 19.22 -2.33 -9.20
C TYR A 149 19.38 -2.54 -10.71
N PRO A 150 20.13 -3.54 -11.20
CA PRO A 150 20.29 -3.74 -12.62
C PRO A 150 18.96 -4.01 -13.38
N GLU A 151 17.95 -4.51 -12.67
CA GLU A 151 16.66 -4.90 -13.24
C GLU A 151 15.48 -4.12 -12.62
N LEU A 152 15.76 -3.04 -11.86
CA LEU A 152 14.79 -2.34 -11.02
C LEU A 152 13.64 -1.73 -11.83
N ILE A 153 13.97 -1.07 -12.92
CA ILE A 153 13.00 -0.33 -13.75
C ILE A 153 12.61 -1.16 -14.97
N MET A 154 13.58 -1.87 -15.53
CA MET A 154 13.37 -2.68 -16.75
C MET A 154 14.10 -4.02 -16.60
N GLY A 155 13.36 -5.11 -16.70
CA GLY A 155 13.91 -6.47 -16.73
C GLY A 155 14.68 -6.76 -18.00
N ARG A 156 15.42 -7.88 -18.02
CA ARG A 156 16.26 -8.29 -19.17
C ARG A 156 15.49 -8.47 -20.47
N ASN A 157 14.19 -8.72 -20.41
CA ASN A 157 13.31 -8.92 -21.56
C ASN A 157 12.54 -7.65 -21.94
N LEU A 158 12.96 -6.46 -21.50
CA LEU A 158 12.28 -5.18 -21.68
C LEU A 158 10.87 -5.13 -21.06
N ASP A 159 10.61 -5.96 -20.07
CA ASP A 159 9.43 -5.92 -19.21
C ASP A 159 9.65 -4.99 -18.01
N TYR A 160 8.56 -4.63 -17.34
CA TYR A 160 8.63 -3.76 -16.16
C TYR A 160 9.37 -4.42 -15.01
N GLY A 161 10.24 -3.65 -14.36
CA GLY A 161 10.97 -4.08 -13.18
C GLY A 161 10.05 -4.26 -11.95
N PRO A 162 10.54 -4.96 -10.91
CA PRO A 162 9.72 -5.41 -9.78
C PRO A 162 9.25 -4.31 -8.82
N LEU A 163 9.91 -3.14 -8.80
CA LEU A 163 9.66 -2.10 -7.79
C LEU A 163 8.84 -0.91 -8.30
N LEU A 164 8.03 -1.09 -9.34
CA LEU A 164 7.20 -0.01 -9.88
C LEU A 164 5.91 0.26 -9.11
N SER A 165 5.53 -0.62 -8.19
CA SER A 165 4.30 -0.49 -7.41
C SER A 165 4.57 -0.48 -5.91
N VAL A 166 3.79 0.31 -5.17
CA VAL A 166 3.95 0.49 -3.72
C VAL A 166 2.92 -0.29 -2.89
N TRP A 167 1.84 -0.74 -3.52
CA TRP A 167 0.67 -1.33 -2.86
C TRP A 167 0.91 -2.76 -2.32
N HIS A 168 2.00 -3.41 -2.67
CA HIS A 168 2.42 -4.69 -2.09
C HIS A 168 3.60 -4.57 -1.11
N CYS A 169 3.87 -3.35 -0.62
CA CYS A 169 5.00 -3.04 0.24
C CYS A 169 4.56 -2.52 1.61
N LEU A 170 5.42 -2.73 2.61
CA LEU A 170 5.34 -2.15 3.94
C LEU A 170 6.64 -1.41 4.24
N TYR A 171 6.56 -0.13 4.59
CA TYR A 171 7.70 0.77 4.79
C TYR A 171 7.85 1.17 6.25
N ASN A 172 9.07 1.29 6.74
CA ASN A 172 9.37 1.87 8.04
C ASN A 172 9.08 3.39 8.00
N SER A 173 8.13 3.85 8.84
CA SER A 173 7.72 5.26 8.89
C SER A 173 8.87 6.20 9.24
N ASN A 174 9.77 5.79 10.13
CA ASN A 174 10.93 6.61 10.50
C ASN A 174 11.89 6.78 9.33
N PHE A 175 12.09 5.73 8.52
CA PHE A 175 12.90 5.81 7.31
C PHE A 175 12.32 6.83 6.32
N LEU A 176 11.01 6.77 6.03
CA LEU A 176 10.36 7.72 5.14
C LEU A 176 10.50 9.17 5.66
N ARG A 177 10.34 9.39 6.97
CA ARG A 177 10.44 10.73 7.59
C ARG A 177 11.88 11.22 7.62
N GLN A 178 12.83 10.38 8.01
CA GLN A 178 14.24 10.74 8.13
C GLN A 178 14.83 11.26 6.80
N TYR A 179 14.44 10.62 5.70
CA TYR A 179 14.91 10.99 4.37
C TYR A 179 13.93 11.88 3.59
N ASN A 180 12.85 12.35 4.25
CA ASN A 180 11.78 13.15 3.65
C ASN A 180 11.27 12.57 2.32
N LEU A 181 11.10 11.23 2.29
CA LEU A 181 10.62 10.55 1.09
C LEU A 181 9.13 10.83 0.89
N ARG A 182 8.79 11.31 -0.29
CA ARG A 182 7.44 11.64 -0.73
C ARG A 182 7.24 11.18 -2.17
N PHE A 183 5.98 11.01 -2.55
CA PHE A 183 5.60 10.85 -3.94
C PHE A 183 5.73 12.20 -4.65
N ASP A 184 6.20 12.16 -5.89
CA ASP A 184 6.28 13.34 -6.74
C ASP A 184 4.86 13.76 -7.18
N GLU A 185 4.54 15.03 -7.02
CA GLU A 185 3.22 15.62 -7.32
C GLU A 185 3.22 16.42 -8.64
N GLU A 186 4.36 16.49 -9.36
CA GLU A 186 4.48 17.20 -10.64
C GLU A 186 3.97 16.38 -11.84
#